data_b1cf2ee863a154c2cba3e4a39e3198d6
#
_entry.id   b1cf2ee863a154c2cba3e4a39e3198d6
#
_cell.length_a   1.000
_cell.length_b   1.000
_cell.length_c   1.000
_cell.angle_alpha   90.00
_cell.angle_beta   90.00
_cell.angle_gamma   90.00
#
_symmetry.space_group_name_H-M   'P 1'
#
loop_
_entity.id
_entity.type
_entity.pdbx_description
1 polymer ?
#
loop_
_entity_poly.entity_id
_entity_poly.type
_entity_poly.pdbx_seq_one_letter_code
_entity_poly.pdbx_strand_id
1 'polypeptide(L)'
;MAPTPAGGVARRTLSVLVEDVPGVLAKVSGLFARRAFNIHSLAVGPSEIAGLSRITVVVDADAKLLEQMTKQLNKLINVIKIIELEPTNSVQREHLVIKVKADAAARLQVTQAVELFRAKIVDVSTDSLTVEATGAADKLDALLSVLEPFGVREIVRSGSLAISRGSKSMTEKIPSEKPLK
;
A
#
# COMPACT_ATOMS: atom_id res chain seq x y z
N MET A 1 5.99 -1.23 18.01
CA MET A 1 7.34 -1.16 17.40
C MET A 1 7.53 -2.46 16.64
N ALA A 2 7.43 -2.44 15.31
CA ALA A 2 7.62 -3.63 14.50
C ALA A 2 9.07 -4.11 14.65
N PRO A 3 9.35 -5.42 14.75
CA PRO A 3 10.69 -5.94 14.91
C PRO A 3 11.53 -5.60 13.68
N THR A 4 12.70 -5.00 13.90
CA THR A 4 13.73 -4.84 12.86
C THR A 4 14.21 -6.24 12.47
N PRO A 5 14.10 -6.67 11.20
CA PRO A 5 14.59 -7.98 10.80
C PRO A 5 16.11 -8.04 10.98
N ALA A 6 16.60 -9.17 11.47
CA ALA A 6 18.03 -9.45 11.61
C ALA A 6 18.71 -9.35 10.24
N GLY A 7 19.76 -8.50 10.12
CA GLY A 7 20.57 -8.40 8.91
C GLY A 7 20.46 -7.10 8.12
N GLY A 8 19.99 -5.98 8.71
CA GLY A 8 19.96 -4.68 8.03
C GLY A 8 18.84 -4.54 6.97
N VAL A 9 18.03 -5.56 6.76
CA VAL A 9 16.84 -5.54 5.88
C VAL A 9 15.74 -4.77 6.59
N ALA A 10 15.22 -3.73 5.94
CA ALA A 10 14.11 -2.92 6.45
C ALA A 10 13.01 -2.83 5.39
N ARG A 11 11.80 -2.56 5.86
CA ARG A 11 10.68 -2.29 4.97
C ARG A 11 10.87 -0.94 4.29
N ARG A 12 10.92 -0.94 2.96
CA ARG A 12 11.15 0.23 2.12
C ARG A 12 9.96 0.47 1.21
N THR A 13 9.57 1.72 1.07
CA THR A 13 8.46 2.13 0.21
C THR A 13 8.99 2.94 -0.97
N LEU A 14 8.73 2.45 -2.18
CA LEU A 14 9.06 3.14 -3.42
C LEU A 14 7.78 3.67 -4.06
N SER A 15 7.81 4.91 -4.52
CA SER A 15 6.80 5.46 -5.42
C SER A 15 7.42 5.58 -6.82
N VAL A 16 6.79 4.92 -7.78
CA VAL A 16 7.26 4.83 -9.17
C VAL A 16 6.20 5.46 -10.07
N LEU A 17 6.55 6.54 -10.74
CA LEU A 17 5.71 7.18 -11.75
C LEU A 17 6.01 6.54 -13.10
N VAL A 18 4.98 6.08 -13.78
CA VAL A 18 5.09 5.32 -15.03
C VAL A 18 4.10 5.85 -16.07
N GLU A 19 4.37 5.58 -17.34
CA GLU A 19 3.37 5.75 -18.40
C GLU A 19 2.21 4.79 -18.16
N ASP A 20 0.98 5.28 -18.34
CA ASP A 20 -0.24 4.46 -18.20
C ASP A 20 -0.55 3.76 -19.53
N VAL A 21 0.24 2.71 -19.82
CA VAL A 21 0.08 1.91 -21.03
C VAL A 21 0.05 0.41 -20.69
N PRO A 22 -0.60 -0.41 -21.52
CA PRO A 22 -0.69 -1.85 -21.30
C PRO A 22 0.68 -2.52 -21.12
N GLY A 23 0.78 -3.40 -20.14
CA GLY A 23 1.97 -4.19 -19.87
C GLY A 23 3.04 -3.53 -19.00
N VAL A 24 2.91 -2.27 -18.60
CA VAL A 24 3.91 -1.60 -17.72
C VAL A 24 3.98 -2.28 -16.36
N LEU A 25 2.84 -2.58 -15.75
CA LEU A 25 2.81 -3.30 -14.47
C LEU A 25 3.49 -4.68 -14.57
N ALA A 26 3.26 -5.41 -15.67
CA ALA A 26 3.90 -6.69 -15.91
C ALA A 26 5.42 -6.57 -16.06
N LYS A 27 5.93 -5.51 -16.71
CA LYS A 27 7.37 -5.24 -16.82
C LYS A 27 7.98 -4.93 -15.45
N VAL A 28 7.32 -4.10 -14.65
CA VAL A 28 7.75 -3.75 -13.28
C VAL A 28 7.75 -4.99 -12.40
N SER A 29 6.64 -5.71 -12.28
CA SER A 29 6.55 -6.92 -11.45
C SER A 29 7.49 -8.03 -11.91
N GLY A 30 7.64 -8.22 -13.23
CA GLY A 30 8.59 -9.18 -13.80
C GLY A 30 10.06 -8.85 -13.48
N LEU A 31 10.40 -7.57 -13.31
CA LEU A 31 11.73 -7.17 -12.87
C LEU A 31 11.99 -7.63 -11.43
N PHE A 32 11.03 -7.44 -10.53
CA PHE A 32 11.12 -7.90 -9.14
C PHE A 32 11.20 -9.43 -9.08
N ALA A 33 10.35 -10.13 -9.82
CA ALA A 33 10.31 -11.59 -9.86
C ALA A 33 11.65 -12.21 -10.32
N ARG A 34 12.24 -11.71 -11.43
CA ARG A 34 13.52 -12.21 -11.95
C ARG A 34 14.68 -12.06 -11.00
N ARG A 35 14.59 -11.18 -10.01
CA ARG A 35 15.61 -10.88 -9.01
C ARG A 35 15.30 -11.48 -7.65
N ALA A 36 14.24 -12.29 -7.55
CA ALA A 36 13.73 -12.86 -6.30
C ALA A 36 13.45 -11.80 -5.22
N PHE A 37 13.04 -10.58 -5.62
CA PHE A 37 12.62 -9.55 -4.69
C PHE A 37 11.19 -9.82 -4.26
N ASN A 38 10.99 -9.95 -2.95
CA ASN A 38 9.66 -10.11 -2.42
C ASN A 38 8.93 -8.77 -2.36
N ILE A 39 7.80 -8.67 -3.06
CA ILE A 39 6.89 -7.53 -2.96
C ILE A 39 5.95 -7.79 -1.79
N HIS A 40 6.05 -6.98 -0.75
CA HIS A 40 5.16 -7.05 0.40
C HIS A 40 3.79 -6.44 0.09
N SER A 41 3.77 -5.33 -0.65
CA SER A 41 2.56 -4.61 -1.02
C SER A 41 2.76 -3.90 -2.36
N LEU A 42 1.72 -3.89 -3.18
CA LEU A 42 1.70 -3.23 -4.49
C LEU A 42 0.35 -2.55 -4.68
N ALA A 43 0.37 -1.25 -4.92
CA ALA A 43 -0.81 -0.48 -5.27
C ALA A 43 -0.54 0.34 -6.54
N VAL A 44 -1.51 0.40 -7.44
CA VAL A 44 -1.41 1.13 -8.72
C VAL A 44 -2.65 1.98 -8.89
N GLY A 45 -2.47 3.20 -9.33
CA GLY A 45 -3.57 4.11 -9.65
C GLY A 45 -3.12 5.24 -10.58
N PRO A 46 -4.07 5.92 -11.23
CA PRO A 46 -3.76 7.07 -12.08
C PRO A 46 -3.09 8.18 -11.24
N SER A 47 -2.22 8.95 -11.90
CA SER A 47 -1.65 10.15 -11.30
C SER A 47 -2.48 11.38 -11.66
N GLU A 48 -2.09 12.54 -11.12
CA GLU A 48 -2.67 13.85 -11.47
C GLU A 48 -2.33 14.32 -12.89
N ILE A 49 -1.40 13.64 -13.58
CA ILE A 49 -1.05 13.90 -14.98
C ILE A 49 -1.70 12.82 -15.84
N ALA A 50 -2.52 13.22 -16.80
CA ALA A 50 -3.15 12.30 -17.73
C ALA A 50 -2.11 11.44 -18.48
N GLY A 51 -2.38 10.16 -18.66
CA GLY A 51 -1.46 9.20 -19.28
C GLY A 51 -0.31 8.72 -18.39
N LEU A 52 -0.30 9.11 -17.11
CA LEU A 52 0.66 8.60 -16.12
C LEU A 52 -0.06 7.90 -14.97
N SER A 53 0.52 6.79 -14.52
CA SER A 53 0.10 6.06 -13.32
C SER A 53 1.19 6.07 -12.26
N ARG A 54 0.78 5.99 -11.00
CA ARG A 54 1.67 5.85 -9.85
C ARG A 54 1.57 4.43 -9.31
N ILE A 55 2.73 3.80 -9.17
CA ILE A 55 2.88 2.51 -8.51
C ILE A 55 3.54 2.75 -7.15
N THR A 56 2.87 2.34 -6.07
CA THR A 56 3.49 2.28 -4.75
C THR A 56 3.87 0.84 -4.46
N VAL A 57 5.16 0.59 -4.26
CA VAL A 57 5.71 -0.74 -3.99
C VAL A 57 6.36 -0.74 -2.61
N VAL A 58 5.97 -1.70 -1.78
CA VAL A 58 6.62 -1.95 -0.48
C VAL A 58 7.41 -3.25 -0.56
N VAL A 59 8.69 -3.18 -0.21
CA VAL A 59 9.61 -4.30 -0.27
C VAL A 59 10.44 -4.41 1.01
N ASP A 60 10.93 -5.60 1.31
CA ASP A 60 11.91 -5.81 2.36
C ASP A 60 13.31 -5.80 1.71
N ALA A 61 14.11 -4.76 1.99
CA ALA A 61 15.41 -4.55 1.37
C ALA A 61 16.40 -3.84 2.29
N ASP A 62 17.69 -4.18 2.15
CA ASP A 62 18.78 -3.35 2.64
C ASP A 62 19.08 -2.20 1.66
N ALA A 63 19.97 -1.29 2.02
CA ALA A 63 20.31 -0.12 1.20
C ALA A 63 20.91 -0.51 -0.16
N LYS A 64 21.74 -1.55 -0.22
CA LYS A 64 22.38 -2.04 -1.45
C LYS A 64 21.37 -2.65 -2.41
N LEU A 65 20.46 -3.44 -1.87
CA LEU A 65 19.40 -4.07 -2.63
C LEU A 65 18.44 -3.02 -3.21
N LEU A 66 18.07 -2.04 -2.38
CA LEU A 66 17.21 -0.92 -2.80
C LEU A 66 17.83 -0.10 -3.93
N GLU A 67 19.14 0.22 -3.82
CA GLU A 67 19.87 0.91 -4.89
C GLU A 67 19.87 0.10 -6.20
N GLN A 68 20.10 -1.21 -6.11
CA GLN A 68 20.03 -2.10 -7.27
C GLN A 68 18.63 -2.10 -7.90
N MET A 69 17.58 -2.20 -7.10
CA MET A 69 16.19 -2.17 -7.57
C MET A 69 15.90 -0.86 -8.30
N THR A 70 16.25 0.28 -7.70
CA THR A 70 16.07 1.61 -8.29
C THR A 70 16.82 1.75 -9.62
N LYS A 71 18.07 1.30 -9.69
CA LYS A 71 18.84 1.29 -10.95
C LYS A 71 18.20 0.44 -12.05
N GLN A 72 17.61 -0.70 -11.69
CA GLN A 72 16.95 -1.58 -12.67
C GLN A 72 15.60 -1.01 -13.13
N LEU A 73 14.82 -0.45 -12.22
CA LEU A 73 13.56 0.22 -12.56
C LEU A 73 13.80 1.39 -13.51
N ASN A 74 14.85 2.19 -13.30
CA ASN A 74 15.22 3.30 -14.17
C ASN A 74 15.62 2.88 -15.59
N LYS A 75 15.92 1.60 -15.84
CA LYS A 75 16.18 1.08 -17.20
C LYS A 75 14.91 0.80 -18.00
N LEU A 76 13.76 0.76 -17.33
CA LEU A 76 12.48 0.57 -18.02
C LEU A 76 12.05 1.88 -18.67
N ILE A 77 11.87 1.86 -19.99
CA ILE A 77 11.55 3.06 -20.79
C ILE A 77 10.26 3.75 -20.34
N ASN A 78 9.33 2.98 -19.78
CA ASN A 78 8.04 3.49 -19.30
C ASN A 78 8.12 4.07 -17.87
N VAL A 79 9.26 3.99 -17.19
CA VAL A 79 9.46 4.57 -15.85
C VAL A 79 9.93 6.01 -16.01
N ILE A 80 9.17 6.95 -15.46
CA ILE A 80 9.43 8.38 -15.56
C ILE A 80 10.24 8.86 -14.37
N LYS A 81 9.87 8.44 -13.16
CA LYS A 81 10.52 8.88 -11.92
C LYS A 81 10.32 7.85 -10.81
N ILE A 82 11.33 7.73 -9.95
CA ILE A 82 11.28 6.88 -8.78
C ILE A 82 11.70 7.73 -7.58
N ILE A 83 10.97 7.60 -6.49
CA ILE A 83 11.35 8.17 -5.19
C ILE A 83 11.19 7.11 -4.10
N GLU A 84 12.14 7.07 -3.19
CA GLU A 84 11.98 6.37 -1.91
C GLU A 84 11.18 7.26 -0.96
N LEU A 85 10.21 6.68 -0.28
CA LEU A 85 9.35 7.36 0.68
C LEU A 85 9.70 6.90 2.09
N GLU A 86 10.54 7.69 2.76
CA GLU A 86 10.89 7.45 4.16
C GLU A 86 9.65 7.59 5.05
N PRO A 87 9.43 6.69 6.03
CA PRO A 87 8.25 6.72 6.90
C PRO A 87 8.03 8.06 7.62
N THR A 88 9.11 8.71 8.04
CA THR A 88 9.08 10.01 8.74
C THR A 88 8.66 11.17 7.84
N ASN A 89 9.02 11.11 6.54
CA ASN A 89 8.80 12.17 5.56
C ASN A 89 7.68 11.85 4.55
N SER A 90 6.86 10.85 4.86
CA SER A 90 5.74 10.45 4.01
C SER A 90 4.45 10.28 4.80
N VAL A 91 3.34 10.31 4.09
CA VAL A 91 2.04 9.84 4.57
C VAL A 91 1.78 8.51 3.91
N GLN A 92 1.63 7.45 4.70
CA GLN A 92 1.34 6.11 4.21
C GLN A 92 0.00 5.65 4.79
N ARG A 93 -0.87 5.10 3.96
CA ARG A 93 -2.19 4.62 4.35
C ARG A 93 -2.53 3.34 3.58
N GLU A 94 -3.24 2.45 4.26
CA GLU A 94 -3.88 1.29 3.66
C GLU A 94 -5.38 1.37 3.90
N HIS A 95 -6.14 0.82 3.00
CA HIS A 95 -7.57 0.57 3.17
C HIS A 95 -7.78 -0.92 3.41
N LEU A 96 -8.60 -1.24 4.40
CA LEU A 96 -8.87 -2.58 4.86
C LEU A 96 -10.38 -2.81 4.90
N VAL A 97 -10.84 -3.90 4.31
CA VAL A 97 -12.21 -4.38 4.43
C VAL A 97 -12.18 -5.75 5.10
N ILE A 98 -12.92 -5.90 6.20
CA ILE A 98 -12.93 -7.11 7.02
C ILE A 98 -14.38 -7.58 7.17
N LYS A 99 -14.62 -8.86 6.92
CA LYS A 99 -15.86 -9.51 7.33
C LYS A 99 -15.60 -10.32 8.60
N VAL A 100 -16.31 -9.99 9.67
CA VAL A 100 -16.16 -10.60 10.99
C VAL A 100 -17.49 -11.22 11.43
N LYS A 101 -17.42 -12.36 12.11
CA LYS A 101 -18.58 -12.97 12.73
C LYS A 101 -19.11 -12.07 13.85
N ALA A 102 -20.41 -11.81 13.84
CA ALA A 102 -21.07 -10.93 14.82
C ALA A 102 -22.53 -11.35 14.96
N ASP A 103 -22.76 -12.43 15.72
CA ASP A 103 -24.09 -12.84 16.14
C ASP A 103 -24.68 -11.84 17.15
N ALA A 104 -25.89 -12.08 17.61
CA ALA A 104 -26.58 -11.15 18.52
C ALA A 104 -25.79 -10.89 19.81
N ALA A 105 -25.04 -11.87 20.32
CA ALA A 105 -24.25 -11.75 21.56
C ALA A 105 -22.94 -10.95 21.34
N ALA A 106 -22.25 -11.16 20.23
CA ALA A 106 -20.97 -10.52 19.92
C ALA A 106 -21.10 -9.14 19.26
N ARG A 107 -22.25 -8.84 18.66
CA ARG A 107 -22.45 -7.65 17.82
C ARG A 107 -22.08 -6.34 18.52
N LEU A 108 -22.50 -6.16 19.74
CA LEU A 108 -22.21 -4.94 20.51
C LEU A 108 -20.69 -4.77 20.73
N GLN A 109 -19.99 -5.85 21.08
CA GLN A 109 -18.55 -5.82 21.33
C GLN A 109 -17.77 -5.52 20.04
N VAL A 110 -18.16 -6.13 18.92
CA VAL A 110 -17.56 -5.84 17.60
C VAL A 110 -17.79 -4.39 17.22
N THR A 111 -19.01 -3.84 17.42
CA THR A 111 -19.32 -2.44 17.13
C THR A 111 -18.46 -1.50 17.98
N GLN A 112 -18.31 -1.75 19.27
CA GLN A 112 -17.44 -0.96 20.14
C GLN A 112 -15.97 -0.98 19.69
N ALA A 113 -15.46 -2.16 19.30
CA ALA A 113 -14.11 -2.28 18.76
C ALA A 113 -13.95 -1.42 17.47
N VAL A 114 -14.91 -1.48 16.56
CA VAL A 114 -14.92 -0.69 15.32
C VAL A 114 -14.87 0.82 15.62
N GLU A 115 -15.66 1.28 16.58
CA GLU A 115 -15.70 2.69 16.99
C GLU A 115 -14.36 3.16 17.60
N LEU A 116 -13.74 2.37 18.48
CA LEU A 116 -12.44 2.67 19.09
C LEU A 116 -11.35 2.93 18.04
N PHE A 117 -11.37 2.17 16.94
CA PHE A 117 -10.43 2.34 15.84
C PHE A 117 -10.87 3.38 14.80
N ARG A 118 -12.01 4.06 14.99
CA ARG A 118 -12.61 4.99 14.02
C ARG A 118 -12.78 4.33 12.65
N ALA A 119 -13.16 3.06 12.67
CA ALA A 119 -13.55 2.30 11.50
C ALA A 119 -15.06 2.44 11.28
N LYS A 120 -15.58 1.91 10.17
CA LYS A 120 -16.99 1.99 9.81
C LYS A 120 -17.54 0.62 9.51
N ILE A 121 -18.78 0.37 9.93
CA ILE A 121 -19.55 -0.78 9.50
C ILE A 121 -20.23 -0.39 8.19
N VAL A 122 -19.97 -1.16 7.13
CA VAL A 122 -20.48 -0.91 5.77
C VAL A 122 -21.51 -1.93 5.30
N ASP A 123 -21.57 -3.08 5.98
CA ASP A 123 -22.60 -4.08 5.74
C ASP A 123 -22.96 -4.81 7.03
N VAL A 124 -24.25 -5.16 7.19
CA VAL A 124 -24.78 -5.81 8.38
C VAL A 124 -25.63 -7.01 7.96
N SER A 125 -25.24 -8.21 8.42
CA SER A 125 -26.00 -9.45 8.25
C SER A 125 -26.44 -9.99 9.62
N THR A 126 -27.24 -11.04 9.64
CA THR A 126 -27.74 -11.64 10.89
C THR A 126 -26.61 -12.16 11.79
N ASP A 127 -25.51 -12.65 11.22
CA ASP A 127 -24.42 -13.33 11.89
C ASP A 127 -23.02 -12.75 11.58
N SER A 128 -22.96 -11.63 10.85
CA SER A 128 -21.70 -10.98 10.49
C SER A 128 -21.84 -9.48 10.27
N LEU A 129 -20.71 -8.77 10.40
CA LEU A 129 -20.51 -7.37 10.04
C LEU A 129 -19.36 -7.27 9.06
N THR A 130 -19.51 -6.37 8.06
CA THR A 130 -18.40 -5.97 7.21
C THR A 130 -17.94 -4.59 7.64
N VAL A 131 -16.65 -4.49 7.96
CA VAL A 131 -16.01 -3.29 8.51
C VAL A 131 -15.00 -2.76 7.51
N GLU A 132 -15.05 -1.46 7.23
CA GLU A 132 -13.98 -0.74 6.51
C GLU A 132 -13.14 0.09 7.46
N ALA A 133 -11.84 0.13 7.23
CA ALA A 133 -10.90 0.95 7.99
C ALA A 133 -9.80 1.49 7.09
N THR A 134 -9.36 2.71 7.38
CA THR A 134 -8.21 3.33 6.74
C THR A 134 -7.23 3.81 7.80
N GLY A 135 -5.94 3.53 7.59
CA GLY A 135 -4.91 3.91 8.55
C GLY A 135 -3.51 3.54 8.13
N ALA A 136 -2.56 3.76 9.04
CA ALA A 136 -1.24 3.16 8.96
C ALA A 136 -1.34 1.65 9.23
N ALA A 137 -0.39 0.87 8.73
CA ALA A 137 -0.44 -0.59 8.81
C ALA A 137 -0.57 -1.10 10.24
N ASP A 138 0.18 -0.52 11.18
CA ASP A 138 0.16 -0.85 12.60
C ASP A 138 -1.22 -0.67 13.25
N LYS A 139 -1.92 0.42 12.89
CA LYS A 139 -3.31 0.65 13.34
C LYS A 139 -4.25 -0.43 12.82
N LEU A 140 -4.10 -0.81 11.55
CA LEU A 140 -4.97 -1.83 10.92
C LEU A 140 -4.67 -3.22 11.46
N ASP A 141 -3.41 -3.53 11.75
CA ASP A 141 -3.01 -4.79 12.39
C ASP A 141 -3.54 -4.87 13.83
N ALA A 142 -3.54 -3.77 14.57
CA ALA A 142 -4.14 -3.71 15.90
C ALA A 142 -5.66 -3.93 15.84
N LEU A 143 -6.37 -3.33 14.87
CA LEU A 143 -7.79 -3.59 14.66
C LEU A 143 -8.06 -5.07 14.36
N LEU A 144 -7.26 -5.68 13.47
CA LEU A 144 -7.38 -7.09 13.15
C LEU A 144 -7.20 -7.97 14.39
N SER A 145 -6.18 -7.70 15.20
CA SER A 145 -5.91 -8.45 16.44
C SER A 145 -7.07 -8.38 17.43
N VAL A 146 -7.77 -7.24 17.50
CA VAL A 146 -8.96 -7.08 18.36
C VAL A 146 -10.17 -7.81 17.80
N LEU A 147 -10.29 -7.90 16.46
CA LEU A 147 -11.42 -8.58 15.81
C LEU A 147 -11.21 -10.10 15.64
N GLU A 148 -9.98 -10.58 15.67
CA GLU A 148 -9.63 -12.00 15.49
C GLU A 148 -10.39 -12.96 16.42
N PRO A 149 -10.55 -12.69 17.75
CA PRO A 149 -11.28 -13.56 18.67
C PRO A 149 -12.75 -13.76 18.31
N PHE A 150 -13.38 -12.83 17.59
CA PHE A 150 -14.76 -12.96 17.14
C PHE A 150 -14.92 -13.86 15.91
N GLY A 151 -13.83 -14.14 15.20
CA GLY A 151 -13.78 -14.95 13.99
C GLY A 151 -13.84 -14.10 12.72
N VAL A 152 -12.67 -13.76 12.21
CA VAL A 152 -12.50 -13.08 10.91
C VAL A 152 -12.78 -14.10 9.79
N ARG A 153 -13.73 -13.77 8.90
CA ARG A 153 -14.14 -14.64 7.79
C ARG A 153 -13.40 -14.30 6.49
N GLU A 154 -13.17 -13.01 6.27
CA GLU A 154 -12.58 -12.52 5.01
C GLU A 154 -11.87 -11.20 5.26
N ILE A 155 -10.75 -10.99 4.55
CA ILE A 155 -9.95 -9.77 4.60
C ILE A 155 -9.55 -9.37 3.20
N VAL A 156 -9.70 -8.08 2.88
CA VAL A 156 -9.14 -7.46 1.69
C VAL A 156 -8.33 -6.24 2.10
N ARG A 157 -7.09 -6.14 1.64
CA ARG A 157 -6.22 -4.96 1.82
C ARG A 157 -5.85 -4.34 0.47
N SER A 158 -5.88 -3.03 0.38
CA SER A 158 -5.49 -2.29 -0.84
C SER A 158 -3.99 -2.35 -1.15
N GLY A 159 -3.17 -2.74 -0.19
CA GLY A 159 -1.76 -2.39 -0.20
C GLY A 159 -1.54 -0.95 0.26
N SER A 160 -0.27 -0.55 0.39
CA SER A 160 0.09 0.77 0.92
C SER A 160 0.02 1.83 -0.18
N LEU A 161 -0.73 2.90 0.08
CA LEU A 161 -0.72 4.15 -0.68
C LEU A 161 0.19 5.13 0.05
N ALA A 162 1.12 5.77 -0.67
CA ALA A 162 2.10 6.63 -0.04
C ALA A 162 2.40 7.89 -0.86
N ILE A 163 2.60 9.01 -0.16
CA ILE A 163 2.93 10.30 -0.73
C ILE A 163 3.91 11.04 0.19
N SER A 164 4.81 11.83 -0.38
CA SER A 164 5.73 12.69 0.39
C SER A 164 4.97 13.73 1.20
N ARG A 165 5.49 14.09 2.37
CA ARG A 165 5.02 15.26 3.13
C ARG A 165 5.53 16.56 2.50
N GLY A 166 4.85 17.65 2.82
CA GLY A 166 5.23 19.01 2.38
C GLY A 166 4.72 19.34 0.98
N SER A 167 5.23 20.42 0.42
CA SER A 167 4.77 21.01 -0.84
C SER A 167 5.37 20.37 -2.10
N LYS A 168 6.47 19.61 -1.99
CA LYS A 168 7.13 19.01 -3.15
C LYS A 168 6.32 17.86 -3.71
N SER A 169 6.04 17.88 -5.01
CA SER A 169 5.38 16.79 -5.73
C SER A 169 6.39 15.94 -6.49
N MET A 170 6.09 14.65 -6.62
CA MET A 170 6.82 13.74 -7.48
C MET A 170 6.76 14.18 -8.96
N THR A 171 5.68 14.82 -9.35
CA THR A 171 5.41 15.28 -10.70
C THR A 171 5.90 16.72 -10.98
N GLU A 172 6.40 17.41 -9.96
CA GLU A 172 7.02 18.73 -10.11
C GLU A 172 8.12 18.68 -11.20
N LYS A 173 8.05 19.58 -12.19
CA LYS A 173 8.91 19.64 -13.38
C LYS A 173 8.62 18.61 -14.49
N ILE A 174 7.55 17.83 -14.39
CA ILE A 174 7.09 17.02 -15.52
C ILE A 174 6.10 17.89 -16.31
N PRO A 175 6.33 18.17 -17.60
CA PRO A 175 5.37 18.91 -18.41
C PRO A 175 4.03 18.17 -18.42
N SER A 176 2.94 18.91 -18.21
CA SER A 176 1.56 18.36 -18.25
C SER A 176 1.15 17.88 -19.65
N GLU A 177 1.92 18.27 -20.67
CA GLU A 177 1.77 17.86 -22.06
C GLU A 177 3.02 17.08 -22.50
N LYS A 178 3.08 15.79 -22.24
CA LYS A 178 3.93 14.91 -23.03
C LYS A 178 3.06 14.34 -24.13
N PRO A 179 3.28 14.67 -25.42
CA PRO A 179 2.56 13.97 -26.47
C PRO A 179 2.94 12.51 -26.41
N LEU A 180 1.93 11.66 -26.24
CA LEU A 180 2.04 10.22 -26.41
C LEU A 180 2.62 9.98 -27.81
N LYS A 181 3.81 9.39 -27.90
CA LYS A 181 4.39 8.88 -29.14
C LYS A 181 3.80 7.53 -29.47
#